data_55f6cfe67261e32aac9140893124fc8b
#
_entry.id   55f6cfe67261e32aac9140893124fc8b
#
_cell.length_a   1.000
_cell.length_b   1.000
_cell.length_c   1.000
_cell.angle_alpha   90.00
_cell.angle_beta   90.00
_cell.angle_gamma   90.00
#
_symmetry.space_group_name_H-M   'P 1'
#
loop_
_entity.id
_entity.type
_entity.pdbx_description
1 polymer ?
#
loop_
_entity_poly.entity_id
_entity_poly.type
_entity_poly.pdbx_seq_one_letter_code
_entity_poly.pdbx_strand_id
1 'polypeptide(L)'
;MACQWKNSSAEMISYHDKEWGVPTHEDQKLFEYLLLESMQAGLSWALILRKRETLRSCFANFSPEKVAAFTEEDIARIMHTENMIKSVRKIRAMIQNAKAFLALQKEEGSFDSYLWKFSDGKSLCYQGHEKGNMPSKNALSEAISKDLKKRGFQYTGPVIVYSFLQACGLINDHEEDCPCYQTLRKAYPYQEVEEIFSC
;
A
#
# COMPACT_ATOMS: atom_id res chain seq x y z
N MET A 1 14.09 17.26 12.11
CA MET A 1 14.33 15.85 11.75
C MET A 1 13.24 15.45 10.77
N ALA A 2 13.63 15.08 9.57
CA ALA A 2 12.69 14.72 8.50
C ALA A 2 11.92 13.42 8.80
N CYS A 3 10.71 13.30 8.29
CA CYS A 3 9.87 12.11 8.39
C CYS A 3 9.70 11.62 9.83
N GLN A 4 9.30 12.49 10.74
CA GLN A 4 9.24 12.20 12.20
C GLN A 4 8.31 11.03 12.55
N TRP A 5 7.31 10.72 11.74
CA TRP A 5 6.36 9.63 11.95
C TRP A 5 7.04 8.25 12.10
N LYS A 6 8.21 8.06 11.49
CA LYS A 6 8.98 6.81 11.57
C LYS A 6 9.54 6.50 12.96
N ASN A 7 9.72 7.51 13.80
CA ASN A 7 10.45 7.39 15.08
C ASN A 7 9.64 6.69 16.19
N SER A 8 8.47 6.12 15.87
CA SER A 8 7.60 5.48 16.86
C SER A 8 8.04 4.07 17.28
N SER A 9 8.81 3.35 16.45
CA SER A 9 9.35 2.02 16.75
C SER A 9 10.45 1.61 15.76
N ALA A 10 11.22 0.55 16.10
CA ALA A 10 12.27 0.01 15.24
C ALA A 10 11.72 -0.52 13.90
N GLU A 11 10.52 -1.12 13.92
CA GLU A 11 9.86 -1.60 12.70
C GLU A 11 9.47 -0.43 11.79
N MET A 12 9.00 0.69 12.36
CA MET A 12 8.66 1.90 11.60
C MET A 12 9.91 2.51 10.96
N ILE A 13 11.02 2.58 11.67
CA ILE A 13 12.30 3.06 11.14
C ILE A 13 12.76 2.15 9.99
N SER A 14 12.75 0.83 10.20
CA SER A 14 13.17 -0.13 9.19
C SER A 14 12.29 -0.07 7.93
N TYR A 15 10.97 0.03 8.10
CA TYR A 15 10.02 0.18 7.00
C TYR A 15 10.28 1.47 6.20
N HIS A 16 10.42 2.60 6.89
CA HIS A 16 10.71 3.88 6.26
C HIS A 16 12.03 3.85 5.47
N ASP A 17 13.08 3.31 6.08
CA ASP A 17 14.42 3.39 5.50
C ASP A 17 14.64 2.39 4.34
N LYS A 18 13.83 1.33 4.23
CA LYS A 18 14.07 0.22 3.29
C LYS A 18 12.93 -0.06 2.31
N GLU A 19 11.70 0.39 2.62
CA GLU A 19 10.53 0.01 1.83
C GLU A 19 9.70 1.22 1.38
N TRP A 20 9.39 2.14 2.28
CA TRP A 20 8.49 3.26 1.99
C TRP A 20 9.08 4.18 0.90
N GLY A 21 8.31 4.41 -0.15
CA GLY A 21 8.74 5.20 -1.31
C GLY A 21 9.64 4.46 -2.30
N VAL A 22 10.00 3.19 -2.04
CA VAL A 22 10.81 2.39 -2.97
C VAL A 22 9.92 1.80 -4.07
N PRO A 23 10.17 2.13 -5.36
CA PRO A 23 9.41 1.60 -6.48
C PRO A 23 9.37 0.07 -6.49
N THR A 24 8.16 -0.48 -6.53
CA THR A 24 7.90 -1.91 -6.44
C THR A 24 7.09 -2.35 -7.66
N HIS A 25 7.60 -3.34 -8.39
CA HIS A 25 7.05 -3.86 -9.64
C HIS A 25 6.67 -5.35 -9.56
N GLU A 26 6.84 -5.99 -8.40
CA GLU A 26 6.48 -7.37 -8.19
C GLU A 26 5.03 -7.46 -7.69
N ASP A 27 4.16 -8.12 -8.45
CA ASP A 27 2.73 -8.22 -8.14
C ASP A 27 2.43 -8.80 -6.75
N GLN A 28 3.18 -9.82 -6.31
CA GLN A 28 2.99 -10.37 -4.96
C GLN A 28 3.32 -9.34 -3.88
N LYS A 29 4.35 -8.50 -4.08
CA LYS A 29 4.70 -7.45 -3.15
C LYS A 29 3.69 -6.30 -3.18
N LEU A 30 3.17 -5.96 -4.35
CA LEU A 30 2.07 -5.00 -4.49
C LEU A 30 0.81 -5.49 -3.78
N PHE A 31 0.49 -6.80 -3.89
CA PHE A 31 -0.63 -7.39 -3.15
C PHE A 31 -0.38 -7.39 -1.63
N GLU A 32 0.85 -7.67 -1.17
CA GLU A 32 1.22 -7.55 0.24
C GLU A 32 0.91 -6.14 0.76
N TYR A 33 1.41 -5.09 0.10
CA TYR A 33 1.17 -3.70 0.53
C TYR A 33 -0.32 -3.36 0.52
N LEU A 34 -1.05 -3.72 -0.54
CA LEU A 34 -2.49 -3.46 -0.62
C LEU A 34 -3.28 -4.15 0.50
N LEU A 35 -2.91 -5.40 0.84
CA LEU A 35 -3.53 -6.14 1.94
C LEU A 35 -3.22 -5.49 3.29
N LEU A 36 -1.96 -5.13 3.54
CA LEU A 36 -1.55 -4.49 4.80
C LEU A 36 -2.25 -3.15 5.00
N GLU A 37 -2.30 -2.30 3.97
CA GLU A 37 -3.00 -1.01 4.01
C GLU A 37 -4.52 -1.18 4.21
N SER A 38 -5.13 -2.15 3.54
CA SER A 38 -6.55 -2.46 3.74
C SER A 38 -6.84 -2.98 5.16
N MET A 39 -5.92 -3.78 5.72
CA MET A 39 -6.02 -4.25 7.10
C MET A 39 -5.81 -3.13 8.12
N GLN A 40 -5.08 -2.08 7.76
CA GLN A 40 -4.84 -0.91 8.62
C GLN A 40 -6.11 -0.11 8.90
N ALA A 41 -7.12 -0.12 8.04
CA ALA A 41 -8.32 0.72 8.20
C ALA A 41 -8.83 0.79 9.66
N GLY A 42 -8.73 1.99 10.28
CA GLY A 42 -9.08 2.23 11.68
C GLY A 42 -8.03 1.75 12.72
N LEU A 43 -6.81 1.41 12.29
CA LEU A 43 -5.70 0.98 13.14
C LEU A 43 -4.45 1.83 12.84
N SER A 44 -3.43 1.77 13.71
CA SER A 44 -2.15 2.43 13.44
C SER A 44 -1.25 1.56 12.55
N TRP A 45 -0.44 2.22 11.70
CA TRP A 45 0.52 1.53 10.86
C TRP A 45 1.56 0.73 11.68
N ALA A 46 2.03 1.30 12.79
CA ALA A 46 2.92 0.60 13.72
C ALA A 46 2.34 -0.73 14.23
N LEU A 47 1.02 -0.81 14.44
CA LEU A 47 0.35 -2.07 14.80
C LEU A 47 0.40 -3.07 13.65
N ILE A 48 0.19 -2.61 12.42
CA ILE A 48 0.24 -3.47 11.22
C ILE A 48 1.64 -4.04 11.04
N LEU A 49 2.68 -3.22 11.14
CA LEU A 49 4.07 -3.67 11.02
C LEU A 49 4.44 -4.70 12.09
N ARG A 50 4.06 -4.49 13.34
CA ARG A 50 4.26 -5.50 14.41
C ARG A 50 3.55 -6.82 14.15
N LYS A 51 2.43 -6.80 13.43
CA LYS A 51 1.64 -7.99 13.10
C LYS A 51 1.94 -8.55 11.70
N ARG A 52 2.88 -7.94 10.97
CA ARG A 52 3.15 -8.28 9.57
C ARG A 52 3.48 -9.75 9.36
N GLU A 53 4.31 -10.34 10.22
CA GLU A 53 4.67 -11.76 10.12
C GLU A 53 3.48 -12.69 10.44
N THR A 54 2.64 -12.30 11.40
CA THR A 54 1.38 -13.02 11.66
C THR A 54 0.44 -12.93 10.46
N LEU A 55 0.31 -11.74 9.87
CA LEU A 55 -0.48 -11.53 8.64
C LEU A 55 0.11 -12.34 7.48
N ARG A 56 1.43 -12.34 7.30
CA ARG A 56 2.13 -13.11 6.27
C ARG A 56 1.82 -14.60 6.38
N SER A 57 1.94 -15.15 7.58
CA SER A 57 1.61 -16.57 7.86
C SER A 57 0.14 -16.86 7.61
N CYS A 58 -0.78 -16.02 8.10
CA CYS A 58 -2.22 -16.20 7.97
C CYS A 58 -2.71 -16.11 6.52
N PHE A 59 -2.11 -15.23 5.72
CA PHE A 59 -2.49 -14.98 4.32
C PHE A 59 -1.52 -15.62 3.32
N ALA A 60 -1.01 -16.82 3.62
CA ALA A 60 -0.24 -17.67 2.71
C ALA A 60 0.91 -16.93 1.99
N ASN A 61 1.74 -16.19 2.75
CA ASN A 61 2.83 -15.35 2.26
C ASN A 61 2.36 -14.29 1.24
N PHE A 62 1.13 -13.82 1.39
CA PHE A 62 0.49 -12.85 0.51
C PHE A 62 0.43 -13.29 -0.97
N SER A 63 0.29 -14.62 -1.22
CA SER A 63 -0.03 -15.13 -2.56
C SER A 63 -1.49 -14.83 -2.89
N PRO A 64 -1.79 -14.00 -3.90
CA PRO A 64 -3.18 -13.69 -4.24
C PRO A 64 -3.97 -14.93 -4.65
N GLU A 65 -3.34 -15.90 -5.32
CA GLU A 65 -3.99 -17.14 -5.76
C GLU A 65 -4.45 -17.98 -4.55
N LYS A 66 -3.56 -18.13 -3.56
CA LYS A 66 -3.87 -18.91 -2.36
C LYS A 66 -4.93 -18.20 -1.50
N VAL A 67 -4.79 -16.89 -1.32
CA VAL A 67 -5.76 -16.10 -0.54
C VAL A 67 -7.14 -16.08 -1.20
N ALA A 68 -7.22 -15.98 -2.52
CA ALA A 68 -8.49 -16.02 -3.27
C ALA A 68 -9.24 -17.36 -3.12
N ALA A 69 -8.52 -18.45 -2.82
CA ALA A 69 -9.07 -19.79 -2.62
C ALA A 69 -9.48 -20.08 -1.18
N PHE A 70 -9.27 -19.16 -0.23
CA PHE A 70 -9.61 -19.39 1.18
C PHE A 70 -11.09 -19.65 1.39
N THR A 71 -11.37 -20.60 2.29
CA THR A 71 -12.69 -21.09 2.68
C THR A 71 -13.12 -20.53 4.04
N GLU A 72 -14.31 -20.92 4.52
CA GLU A 72 -14.76 -20.58 5.87
C GLU A 72 -13.88 -21.23 6.96
N GLU A 73 -13.28 -22.41 6.71
CA GLU A 73 -12.31 -23.04 7.60
C GLU A 73 -11.04 -22.19 7.74
N ASP A 74 -10.56 -21.59 6.64
CA ASP A 74 -9.42 -20.66 6.68
C ASP A 74 -9.75 -19.40 7.48
N ILE A 75 -10.95 -18.84 7.30
CA ILE A 75 -11.42 -17.71 8.11
C ILE A 75 -11.44 -18.08 9.59
N ALA A 76 -11.96 -19.23 9.93
CA ALA A 76 -11.98 -19.71 11.31
C ALA A 76 -10.57 -19.89 11.87
N ARG A 77 -9.66 -20.51 11.11
CA ARG A 77 -8.24 -20.66 11.46
C ARG A 77 -7.59 -19.31 11.74
N ILE A 78 -7.77 -18.33 10.84
CA ILE A 78 -7.22 -16.97 11.00
C ILE A 78 -7.78 -16.29 12.23
N MET A 79 -9.07 -16.43 12.51
CA MET A 79 -9.74 -15.85 13.69
C MET A 79 -9.21 -16.44 15.00
N HIS A 80 -8.76 -17.70 15.02
CA HIS A 80 -8.21 -18.36 16.20
C HIS A 80 -6.68 -18.15 16.33
N THR A 81 -6.01 -17.60 15.29
CA THR A 81 -4.57 -17.36 15.35
C THR A 81 -4.25 -16.30 16.40
N GLU A 82 -3.27 -16.60 17.25
CA GLU A 82 -2.77 -15.67 18.26
C GLU A 82 -2.18 -14.41 17.57
N ASN A 83 -2.27 -13.27 18.22
CA ASN A 83 -1.78 -11.99 17.71
C ASN A 83 -2.39 -11.51 16.38
N MET A 84 -3.42 -12.19 15.84
CA MET A 84 -4.10 -11.75 14.63
C MET A 84 -5.08 -10.59 14.89
N ILE A 85 -5.36 -9.80 13.85
CA ILE A 85 -6.45 -8.80 13.84
C ILE A 85 -7.76 -9.55 13.63
N LYS A 86 -8.50 -9.73 14.73
CA LYS A 86 -9.72 -10.57 14.76
C LYS A 86 -10.93 -9.82 14.20
N SER A 87 -11.07 -9.84 12.88
CA SER A 87 -12.20 -9.24 12.17
C SER A 87 -12.60 -10.06 10.95
N VAL A 88 -13.62 -10.87 11.09
CA VAL A 88 -14.21 -11.68 9.99
C VAL A 88 -14.48 -10.81 8.75
N ARG A 89 -15.04 -9.61 8.96
CA ARG A 89 -15.33 -8.68 7.86
C ARG A 89 -14.07 -8.30 7.09
N LYS A 90 -12.97 -7.97 7.77
CA LYS A 90 -11.69 -7.63 7.11
C LYS A 90 -11.10 -8.86 6.41
N ILE A 91 -11.11 -10.03 7.05
CA ILE A 91 -10.58 -11.25 6.44
C ILE A 91 -11.33 -11.58 5.14
N ARG A 92 -12.67 -11.56 5.15
CA ARG A 92 -13.46 -11.75 3.93
C ARG A 92 -13.17 -10.69 2.86
N ALA A 93 -12.95 -9.45 3.26
CA ALA A 93 -12.57 -8.39 2.34
C ALA A 93 -11.20 -8.67 1.68
N MET A 94 -10.22 -9.21 2.42
CA MET A 94 -8.92 -9.58 1.84
C MET A 94 -9.04 -10.73 0.83
N ILE A 95 -9.91 -11.71 1.10
CA ILE A 95 -10.21 -12.78 0.15
C ILE A 95 -10.86 -12.20 -1.13
N GLN A 96 -11.80 -11.27 -0.96
CA GLN A 96 -12.43 -10.59 -2.10
C GLN A 96 -11.42 -9.75 -2.87
N ASN A 97 -10.52 -9.04 -2.19
CA ASN A 97 -9.45 -8.27 -2.82
C ASN A 97 -8.50 -9.17 -3.63
N ALA A 98 -8.16 -10.35 -3.12
CA ALA A 98 -7.36 -11.32 -3.86
C ALA A 98 -8.05 -11.77 -5.17
N LYS A 99 -9.35 -12.06 -5.12
CA LYS A 99 -10.13 -12.40 -6.32
C LYS A 99 -10.17 -11.25 -7.33
N ALA A 100 -10.39 -10.02 -6.85
CA ALA A 100 -10.38 -8.83 -7.70
C ALA A 100 -8.99 -8.56 -8.29
N PHE A 101 -7.93 -8.79 -7.52
CA PHE A 101 -6.54 -8.66 -7.94
C PHE A 101 -6.22 -9.62 -9.10
N LEU A 102 -6.58 -10.90 -8.98
CA LEU A 102 -6.38 -11.89 -10.04
C LEU A 102 -7.21 -11.58 -11.30
N ALA A 103 -8.44 -11.08 -11.13
CA ALA A 103 -9.26 -10.65 -12.26
C ALA A 103 -8.60 -9.47 -13.00
N LEU A 104 -8.05 -8.51 -12.26
CA LEU A 104 -7.34 -7.36 -12.82
C LEU A 104 -6.05 -7.77 -13.53
N GLN A 105 -5.24 -8.66 -12.93
CA GLN A 105 -4.05 -9.23 -13.61
C GLN A 105 -4.40 -9.88 -14.95
N LYS A 106 -5.51 -10.62 -14.99
CA LYS A 106 -5.97 -11.28 -16.23
C LYS A 106 -6.41 -10.27 -17.31
N GLU A 107 -6.96 -9.13 -16.90
CA GLU A 107 -7.42 -8.06 -17.81
C GLU A 107 -6.26 -7.20 -18.33
N GLU A 108 -5.35 -6.79 -17.43
CA GLU A 108 -4.31 -5.79 -17.70
C GLU A 108 -2.90 -6.40 -17.92
N GLY A 109 -2.79 -7.75 -17.82
CA GLY A 109 -1.52 -8.48 -17.90
C GLY A 109 -0.82 -8.63 -16.55
N SER A 110 -0.80 -7.60 -15.71
CA SER A 110 -0.30 -7.62 -14.34
C SER A 110 -0.95 -6.49 -13.51
N PHE A 111 -0.88 -6.60 -12.19
CA PHE A 111 -1.27 -5.48 -11.33
C PHE A 111 -0.26 -4.33 -11.42
N ASP A 112 1.01 -4.65 -11.62
CA ASP A 112 2.07 -3.70 -11.92
C ASP A 112 1.72 -2.83 -13.13
N SER A 113 1.41 -3.44 -14.27
CA SER A 113 1.02 -2.73 -15.50
C SER A 113 -0.19 -1.82 -15.29
N TYR A 114 -1.19 -2.30 -14.54
CA TYR A 114 -2.36 -1.50 -14.17
C TYR A 114 -1.97 -0.29 -13.32
N LEU A 115 -1.14 -0.49 -12.30
CA LEU A 115 -0.83 0.55 -11.32
C LEU A 115 0.09 1.62 -11.91
N TRP A 116 1.18 1.21 -12.52
CA TRP A 116 2.23 2.12 -12.98
C TRP A 116 1.87 2.89 -14.26
N LYS A 117 0.81 2.50 -14.98
CA LYS A 117 0.29 3.31 -16.10
C LYS A 117 -0.22 4.70 -15.67
N PHE A 118 -0.58 4.88 -14.40
CA PHE A 118 -1.04 6.19 -13.87
C PHE A 118 0.09 7.21 -13.70
N SER A 119 1.35 6.78 -13.83
CA SER A 119 2.53 7.64 -13.68
C SER A 119 3.57 7.43 -14.78
N ASP A 120 3.19 6.79 -15.90
CA ASP A 120 4.11 6.43 -16.99
C ASP A 120 5.36 5.69 -16.49
N GLY A 121 5.20 4.82 -15.48
CA GLY A 121 6.27 4.01 -14.89
C GLY A 121 7.26 4.80 -14.03
N LYS A 122 6.92 6.01 -13.59
CA LYS A 122 7.81 6.88 -12.79
C LYS A 122 7.24 7.15 -11.40
N SER A 123 8.12 7.33 -10.42
CA SER A 123 7.69 7.85 -9.11
C SER A 123 7.25 9.31 -9.22
N LEU A 124 6.15 9.66 -8.59
CA LEU A 124 5.63 11.02 -8.54
C LEU A 124 6.17 11.74 -7.29
N CYS A 125 6.80 12.91 -7.49
CA CYS A 125 7.26 13.79 -6.43
C CYS A 125 6.41 15.07 -6.49
N TYR A 126 5.48 15.22 -5.57
CA TYR A 126 4.60 16.39 -5.51
C TYR A 126 5.32 17.58 -4.86
N GLN A 127 5.23 18.74 -5.50
CA GLN A 127 5.82 19.98 -4.97
C GLN A 127 5.15 20.38 -3.65
N GLY A 128 5.96 20.66 -2.65
CA GLY A 128 5.52 21.01 -1.30
C GLY A 128 5.45 19.82 -0.32
N HIS A 129 5.30 18.58 -0.81
CA HIS A 129 5.30 17.40 0.06
C HIS A 129 6.67 17.19 0.71
N GLU A 130 7.75 17.48 0.00
CA GLU A 130 9.12 17.46 0.51
C GLU A 130 9.36 18.39 1.71
N LYS A 131 8.43 19.31 1.97
CA LYS A 131 8.42 20.21 3.15
C LYS A 131 7.53 19.72 4.29
N GLY A 132 7.05 18.47 4.20
CA GLY A 132 6.18 17.85 5.20
C GLY A 132 4.69 18.18 5.05
N ASN A 133 4.26 18.78 3.94
CA ASN A 133 2.86 19.15 3.68
C ASN A 133 2.10 18.05 2.92
N MET A 134 2.33 16.77 3.26
CA MET A 134 1.61 15.65 2.66
C MET A 134 0.12 15.69 2.96
N PRO A 135 -0.77 15.56 1.95
CA PRO A 135 -2.18 15.37 2.18
C PRO A 135 -2.48 13.93 2.61
N SER A 136 -3.67 13.67 3.14
CA SER A 136 -4.12 12.30 3.42
C SER A 136 -4.65 11.57 2.18
N LYS A 137 -4.92 12.29 1.09
CA LYS A 137 -5.39 11.80 -0.22
C LYS A 137 -5.19 12.90 -1.26
N ASN A 138 -5.15 12.53 -2.53
CA ASN A 138 -5.10 13.45 -3.66
C ASN A 138 -5.99 12.97 -4.82
N ALA A 139 -6.04 13.73 -5.92
CA ALA A 139 -6.86 13.40 -7.09
C ALA A 139 -6.51 12.03 -7.68
N LEU A 140 -5.23 11.66 -7.70
CA LEU A 140 -4.77 10.35 -8.19
C LEU A 140 -5.31 9.22 -7.31
N SER A 141 -5.15 9.31 -6.00
CA SER A 141 -5.66 8.29 -5.07
C SER A 141 -7.18 8.18 -5.10
N GLU A 142 -7.89 9.28 -5.33
CA GLU A 142 -9.35 9.29 -5.51
C GLU A 142 -9.76 8.57 -6.80
N ALA A 143 -9.07 8.82 -7.91
CA ALA A 143 -9.33 8.16 -9.19
C ALA A 143 -9.07 6.65 -9.12
N ILE A 144 -7.92 6.23 -8.59
CA ILE A 144 -7.57 4.82 -8.41
C ILE A 144 -8.53 4.13 -7.42
N SER A 145 -8.87 4.79 -6.30
CA SER A 145 -9.86 4.28 -5.34
C SER A 145 -11.21 4.00 -5.99
N LYS A 146 -11.67 4.91 -6.85
CA LYS A 146 -12.94 4.77 -7.59
C LYS A 146 -12.90 3.58 -8.54
N ASP A 147 -11.79 3.40 -9.26
CA ASP A 147 -11.64 2.28 -10.20
C ASP A 147 -11.52 0.94 -9.46
N LEU A 148 -10.67 0.85 -8.43
CA LEU A 148 -10.53 -0.37 -7.61
C LEU A 148 -11.87 -0.80 -7.01
N LYS A 149 -12.68 0.14 -6.49
CA LYS A 149 -14.01 -0.17 -5.99
C LYS A 149 -14.95 -0.73 -7.05
N LYS A 150 -14.92 -0.19 -8.26
CA LYS A 150 -15.70 -0.73 -9.40
C LYS A 150 -15.29 -2.16 -9.74
N ARG A 151 -14.02 -2.51 -9.57
CA ARG A 151 -13.46 -3.85 -9.77
C ARG A 151 -13.70 -4.80 -8.60
N GLY A 152 -14.42 -4.34 -7.57
CA GLY A 152 -14.82 -5.16 -6.41
C GLY A 152 -13.82 -5.20 -5.26
N PHE A 153 -12.78 -4.35 -5.27
CA PHE A 153 -11.91 -4.20 -4.11
C PHE A 153 -12.63 -3.53 -2.93
N GLN A 154 -12.29 -3.97 -1.73
CA GLN A 154 -12.84 -3.47 -0.48
C GLN A 154 -11.74 -2.85 0.39
N TYR A 155 -12.12 -1.93 1.28
CA TYR A 155 -11.16 -1.17 2.09
C TYR A 155 -10.10 -0.41 1.28
N THR A 156 -10.47 0.00 0.08
CA THR A 156 -9.64 0.79 -0.84
C THR A 156 -10.20 2.22 -0.96
N GLY A 157 -10.48 2.86 0.18
CA GLY A 157 -10.81 4.29 0.22
C GLY A 157 -9.62 5.15 -0.22
N PRO A 158 -9.83 6.42 -0.65
CA PRO A 158 -8.77 7.24 -1.21
C PRO A 158 -7.59 7.47 -0.25
N VAL A 159 -7.82 7.50 1.06
CA VAL A 159 -6.76 7.62 2.07
C VAL A 159 -5.91 6.34 2.11
N ILE A 160 -6.55 5.17 2.09
CA ILE A 160 -5.85 3.87 2.06
C ILE A 160 -5.07 3.71 0.73
N VAL A 161 -5.69 4.11 -0.37
CA VAL A 161 -5.01 4.08 -1.68
C VAL A 161 -3.81 5.02 -1.69
N TYR A 162 -3.93 6.23 -1.12
CA TYR A 162 -2.81 7.16 -1.03
C TYR A 162 -1.61 6.55 -0.27
N SER A 163 -1.87 5.97 0.92
CA SER A 163 -0.84 5.27 1.69
C SER A 163 -0.23 4.08 0.92
N PHE A 164 -1.07 3.35 0.18
CA PHE A 164 -0.60 2.27 -0.70
C PHE A 164 0.32 2.78 -1.81
N LEU A 165 0.01 3.91 -2.44
CA LEU A 165 0.86 4.52 -3.47
C LEU A 165 2.21 4.97 -2.92
N GLN A 166 2.24 5.46 -1.67
CA GLN A 166 3.49 5.76 -0.95
C GLN A 166 4.25 4.46 -0.61
N ALA A 167 3.57 3.42 -0.11
CA ALA A 167 4.19 2.16 0.26
C ALA A 167 4.89 1.46 -0.91
N CYS A 168 4.28 1.50 -2.11
CA CYS A 168 4.84 0.88 -3.33
C CYS A 168 5.76 1.82 -4.12
N GLY A 169 6.01 3.05 -3.66
CA GLY A 169 6.93 3.99 -4.28
C GLY A 169 6.42 4.67 -5.55
N LEU A 170 5.12 4.53 -5.87
CA LEU A 170 4.52 5.32 -6.94
C LEU A 170 4.47 6.81 -6.56
N ILE A 171 4.34 7.12 -5.26
CA ILE A 171 4.50 8.46 -4.71
C ILE A 171 5.71 8.45 -3.77
N ASN A 172 6.64 9.39 -3.99
CA ASN A 172 7.75 9.64 -3.08
C ASN A 172 7.49 10.89 -2.26
N ASP A 173 7.04 10.69 -1.03
CA ASP A 173 6.71 11.75 -0.07
C ASP A 173 7.75 11.88 1.07
N HIS A 174 8.97 11.43 0.84
CA HIS A 174 10.05 11.74 1.78
C HIS A 174 10.30 13.25 1.83
N GLU A 175 10.53 13.78 3.02
CA GLU A 175 10.94 15.17 3.19
C GLU A 175 12.36 15.40 2.63
N GLU A 176 12.65 16.61 2.12
CA GLU A 176 13.91 16.92 1.43
C GLU A 176 15.17 16.69 2.28
N ASP A 177 15.04 16.91 3.60
CA ASP A 177 16.10 16.64 4.58
C ASP A 177 16.26 15.15 4.92
N CYS A 178 15.40 14.28 4.37
CA CYS A 178 15.51 12.84 4.57
C CYS A 178 16.53 12.24 3.61
N PRO A 179 17.50 11.43 4.09
CA PRO A 179 18.46 10.76 3.21
C PRO A 179 17.80 9.92 2.11
N CYS A 180 16.63 9.33 2.39
CA CYS A 180 15.89 8.53 1.41
C CYS A 180 15.39 9.36 0.23
N TYR A 181 15.03 10.63 0.43
CA TYR A 181 14.52 11.50 -0.64
C TYR A 181 15.46 11.56 -1.84
N GLN A 182 16.71 11.98 -1.59
CA GLN A 182 17.72 12.09 -2.66
C GLN A 182 18.19 10.73 -3.18
N THR A 183 18.24 9.73 -2.30
CA THR A 183 18.67 8.37 -2.70
C THR A 183 17.71 7.78 -3.71
N LEU A 184 16.41 7.86 -3.46
CA LEU A 184 15.37 7.33 -4.37
C LEU A 184 15.33 8.09 -5.70
N ARG A 185 15.42 9.42 -5.67
CA ARG A 185 15.45 10.24 -6.89
C ARG A 185 16.66 9.98 -7.79
N LYS A 186 17.79 9.57 -7.20
CA LYS A 186 18.99 9.19 -7.97
C LYS A 186 18.90 7.77 -8.52
N ALA A 187 18.24 6.87 -7.79
CA ALA A 187 18.17 5.45 -8.11
C ALA A 187 17.06 5.09 -9.10
N TYR A 188 15.96 5.85 -9.11
CA TYR A 188 14.75 5.52 -9.87
C TYR A 188 14.26 6.68 -10.72
N PRO A 189 13.61 6.41 -11.88
CA PRO A 189 12.92 7.44 -12.65
C PRO A 189 11.84 8.12 -11.84
N TYR A 190 11.79 9.45 -11.88
CA TYR A 190 10.75 10.22 -11.20
C TYR A 190 10.22 11.37 -12.08
N GLN A 191 9.07 11.89 -11.69
CA GLN A 191 8.43 13.05 -12.29
C GLN A 191 8.01 14.01 -11.19
N GLU A 192 8.35 15.30 -11.34
CA GLU A 192 7.81 16.35 -10.49
C GLU A 192 6.39 16.69 -10.92
N VAL A 193 5.50 16.81 -9.93
CA VAL A 193 4.09 17.13 -10.14
C VAL A 193 3.76 18.40 -9.38
N GLU A 194 3.23 19.39 -10.08
CA GLU A 194 2.63 20.57 -9.45
C GLU A 194 1.28 20.17 -8.85
N GLU A 195 1.14 20.25 -7.52
CA GLU A 195 -0.17 20.10 -6.90
C GLU A 195 -0.90 21.45 -6.98
N ILE A 196 -1.90 21.52 -7.85
CA ILE A 196 -2.81 22.68 -7.87
C ILE A 196 -3.71 22.51 -6.64
N PHE A 197 -3.34 23.13 -5.53
CA PHE A 197 -4.25 23.26 -4.39
C PHE A 197 -5.45 24.06 -4.84
N SER A 198 -6.56 23.40 -5.14
CA SER A 198 -7.86 24.07 -5.31
C SER A 198 -8.23 24.67 -3.94
N CYS A 199 -8.16 25.98 -3.80
CA CYS A 199 -8.66 26.74 -2.65
C CYS A 199 -10.14 26.49 -2.42
#